data_771d3db04b24f9b3c258bc76e67b031d
#
_entry.id   771d3db04b24f9b3c258bc76e67b031d
#
_cell.length_a   1.000
_cell.length_b   1.000
_cell.length_c   1.000
_cell.angle_alpha   90.00
_cell.angle_beta   90.00
_cell.angle_gamma   90.00
#
_symmetry.space_group_name_H-M   'P 1'
#
loop_
_entity.id
_entity.type
_entity.pdbx_description
1 polymer ?
#
loop_
_entity_poly.entity_id
_entity_poly.type
_entity_poly.pdbx_seq_one_letter_code
_entity_poly.pdbx_strand_id
1 'polypeptide(L)'
;MTLAAASARLLPLIEDALRAAVTTTEDALAPHYGMMAYHLGFVDRELRPTQAAAGKRVRPLLCLLACEAVGGEAAQALPAATAIELLHNFSLIHDDIEDGSPTRRHRETVWRLWGVPQAINVGDGMFVLARLALLGLRRTGVAAEVVLEAMESFERTCQALTEGQYLDMAFEERLTIGEDEYLRMIAGKTGALIGLSAELGARIGGASPRQAAALREFGLALGRGFQIQDDILGIWGEEAVIGKSAQSDILSCKKSLPLVHALMQPAPIGEALAQICRRHQIEPEEIPHVLYWLEQAGSRAYAEAMVQHAHAEALDALEAARPAETAALRELAARLAGRTA
;
A
#
# COMPACT_ATOMS: atom_id res chain seq x y z
N MET A 1 -19.77 8.05 13.18
CA MET A 1 -19.09 6.93 13.91
C MET A 1 -17.59 7.16 13.93
N THR A 2 -16.88 6.90 15.06
CA THR A 2 -15.41 7.03 15.13
C THR A 2 -14.69 5.90 14.38
N LEU A 3 -13.46 6.16 13.92
CA LEU A 3 -12.61 5.14 13.28
C LEU A 3 -12.39 3.92 14.17
N ALA A 4 -12.19 4.14 15.48
CA ALA A 4 -11.99 3.05 16.44
C ALA A 4 -13.20 2.11 16.51
N ALA A 5 -14.41 2.66 16.63
CA ALA A 5 -15.65 1.88 16.66
C ALA A 5 -15.91 1.14 15.34
N ALA A 6 -15.66 1.82 14.20
CA ALA A 6 -15.77 1.21 12.88
C ALA A 6 -14.76 0.06 12.71
N SER A 7 -13.49 0.27 13.08
CA SER A 7 -12.44 -0.74 13.01
C SER A 7 -12.78 -1.97 13.85
N ALA A 8 -13.24 -1.79 15.08
CA ALA A 8 -13.60 -2.91 15.96
C ALA A 8 -14.70 -3.80 15.36
N ARG A 9 -15.61 -3.23 14.58
CA ARG A 9 -16.70 -3.94 13.90
C ARG A 9 -16.29 -4.55 12.56
N LEU A 10 -15.50 -3.82 11.76
CA LEU A 10 -15.23 -4.18 10.37
C LEU A 10 -14.01 -5.09 10.20
N LEU A 11 -12.97 -4.93 11.04
CA LEU A 11 -11.76 -5.75 10.92
C LEU A 11 -12.03 -7.25 11.08
N PRO A 12 -12.85 -7.72 12.05
CA PRO A 12 -13.18 -9.16 12.14
C PRO A 12 -13.82 -9.69 10.84
N LEU A 13 -14.71 -8.94 10.21
CA LEU A 13 -15.35 -9.35 8.94
C LEU A 13 -14.32 -9.50 7.81
N ILE A 14 -13.37 -8.57 7.73
CA ILE A 14 -12.28 -8.62 6.76
C ILE A 14 -11.40 -9.84 7.00
N GLU A 15 -11.00 -10.09 8.26
CA GLU A 15 -10.14 -11.22 8.61
C GLU A 15 -10.81 -12.57 8.32
N ASP A 16 -12.11 -12.71 8.63
CA ASP A 16 -12.86 -13.93 8.35
C ASP A 16 -13.01 -14.15 6.83
N ALA A 17 -13.29 -13.11 6.05
CA ALA A 17 -13.39 -13.19 4.60
C ALA A 17 -12.06 -13.55 3.93
N LEU A 18 -10.94 -12.97 4.40
CA LEU A 18 -9.60 -13.30 3.93
C LEU A 18 -9.25 -14.75 4.28
N ARG A 19 -9.55 -15.20 5.49
CA ARG A 19 -9.32 -16.58 5.92
C ARG A 19 -10.07 -17.57 5.05
N ALA A 20 -11.34 -17.28 4.78
CA ALA A 20 -12.17 -18.11 3.90
C ALA A 20 -11.61 -18.17 2.47
N ALA A 21 -11.08 -17.04 1.95
CA ALA A 21 -10.54 -16.96 0.59
C ALA A 21 -9.25 -17.80 0.40
N VAL A 22 -8.45 -17.98 1.47
CA VAL A 22 -7.19 -18.76 1.41
C VAL A 22 -7.32 -20.12 2.11
N THR A 23 -8.50 -20.72 2.08
CA THR A 23 -8.77 -22.06 2.63
C THR A 23 -9.12 -23.01 1.50
N THR A 24 -8.64 -24.26 1.59
CA THR A 24 -8.99 -25.36 0.67
C THR A 24 -9.45 -26.58 1.45
N THR A 25 -10.26 -27.41 0.82
CA THR A 25 -10.66 -28.75 1.31
C THR A 25 -9.83 -29.87 0.70
N GLU A 26 -8.90 -29.54 -0.21
CA GLU A 26 -8.04 -30.50 -0.89
C GLU A 26 -6.70 -30.64 -0.14
N ASP A 27 -6.48 -31.79 0.48
CA ASP A 27 -5.25 -32.06 1.26
C ASP A 27 -3.96 -31.83 0.45
N ALA A 28 -3.97 -32.19 -0.83
CA ALA A 28 -2.81 -32.01 -1.71
C ALA A 28 -2.43 -30.54 -1.93
N LEU A 29 -3.41 -29.62 -1.82
CA LEU A 29 -3.24 -28.18 -1.98
C LEU A 29 -3.09 -27.44 -0.65
N ALA A 30 -3.30 -28.11 0.48
CA ALA A 30 -3.23 -27.48 1.81
C ALA A 30 -1.91 -26.72 2.06
N PRO A 31 -0.72 -27.21 1.64
CA PRO A 31 0.52 -26.44 1.80
C PRO A 31 0.54 -25.14 0.98
N HIS A 32 0.00 -25.13 -0.24
CA HIS A 32 -0.06 -23.94 -1.09
C HIS A 32 -0.91 -22.85 -0.48
N TYR A 33 -2.14 -23.18 -0.05
CA TYR A 33 -3.02 -22.24 0.67
C TYR A 33 -2.46 -21.87 2.05
N GLY A 34 -1.74 -22.79 2.70
CA GLY A 34 -1.05 -22.55 3.94
C GLY A 34 0.04 -21.48 3.82
N MET A 35 0.79 -21.43 2.71
CA MET A 35 1.78 -20.38 2.44
C MET A 35 1.10 -19.00 2.26
N MET A 36 -0.07 -18.93 1.62
CA MET A 36 -0.87 -17.71 1.53
C MET A 36 -1.36 -17.26 2.93
N ALA A 37 -1.89 -18.21 3.71
CA ALA A 37 -2.34 -17.97 5.08
C ALA A 37 -1.19 -17.53 5.99
N TYR A 38 0.03 -18.05 5.79
CA TYR A 38 1.25 -17.62 6.46
C TYR A 38 1.54 -16.15 6.16
N HIS A 39 1.57 -15.75 4.90
CA HIS A 39 1.84 -14.36 4.52
C HIS A 39 0.81 -13.39 5.13
N LEU A 40 -0.46 -13.81 5.18
CA LEU A 40 -1.55 -13.05 5.81
C LEU A 40 -1.49 -13.02 7.35
N GLY A 41 -0.62 -13.81 7.99
CA GLY A 41 -0.46 -13.86 9.44
C GLY A 41 -1.40 -14.81 10.17
N PHE A 42 -2.08 -15.71 9.44
CA PHE A 42 -3.05 -16.64 10.02
C PHE A 42 -2.44 -17.94 10.56
N VAL A 43 -1.27 -18.30 10.06
CA VAL A 43 -0.53 -19.49 10.49
C VAL A 43 0.95 -19.17 10.70
N ASP A 44 1.65 -20.03 11.45
CA ASP A 44 3.09 -19.99 11.65
C ASP A 44 3.86 -20.65 10.46
N ARG A 45 5.19 -20.74 10.54
CA ARG A 45 6.04 -21.36 9.51
C ARG A 45 5.81 -22.87 9.32
N GLU A 46 5.28 -23.53 10.35
CA GLU A 46 4.84 -24.93 10.34
C GLU A 46 3.38 -25.09 9.91
N LEU A 47 2.75 -24.00 9.39
CA LEU A 47 1.37 -23.93 8.93
C LEU A 47 0.32 -24.20 10.03
N ARG A 48 0.68 -24.01 11.32
CA ARG A 48 -0.24 -24.14 12.45
C ARG A 48 -0.93 -22.80 12.73
N PRO A 49 -2.20 -22.79 13.14
CA PRO A 49 -2.93 -21.56 13.44
C PRO A 49 -2.18 -20.67 14.45
N THR A 50 -2.08 -19.37 14.12
CA THR A 50 -1.48 -18.34 14.98
C THR A 50 -2.18 -17.00 14.78
N GLN A 51 -1.87 -16.05 15.65
CA GLN A 51 -2.22 -14.63 15.48
C GLN A 51 -0.93 -13.82 15.43
N ALA A 52 -0.34 -13.77 14.24
CA ALA A 52 0.86 -12.97 14.00
C ALA A 52 0.49 -11.55 13.49
N ALA A 53 1.47 -10.65 13.49
CA ALA A 53 1.29 -9.31 12.92
C ALA A 53 0.92 -9.40 11.42
N ALA A 54 -0.32 -9.09 11.10
CA ALA A 54 -0.93 -9.24 9.76
C ALA A 54 -1.03 -7.93 8.97
N GLY A 55 -0.44 -6.83 9.47
CA GLY A 55 -0.64 -5.49 8.92
C GLY A 55 -1.93 -4.83 9.40
N LYS A 56 -2.09 -3.53 9.08
CA LYS A 56 -3.15 -2.67 9.63
C LYS A 56 -4.46 -2.75 8.84
N ARG A 57 -4.55 -3.56 7.77
CA ARG A 57 -5.72 -3.71 6.88
C ARG A 57 -6.35 -2.38 6.46
N VAL A 58 -5.53 -1.37 6.19
CA VAL A 58 -5.99 -0.01 5.88
C VAL A 58 -6.84 0.04 4.61
N ARG A 59 -6.39 -0.66 3.55
CA ARG A 59 -7.05 -0.65 2.24
C ARG A 59 -8.44 -1.27 2.27
N PRO A 60 -8.63 -2.50 2.77
CA PRO A 60 -9.97 -3.08 2.87
C PRO A 60 -10.86 -2.33 3.85
N LEU A 61 -10.31 -1.79 4.96
CA LEU A 61 -11.06 -0.95 5.89
C LEU A 61 -11.56 0.32 5.20
N LEU A 62 -10.70 1.01 4.41
CA LEU A 62 -11.09 2.18 3.63
C LEU A 62 -12.23 1.87 2.66
N CYS A 63 -12.20 0.72 2.00
CA CYS A 63 -13.27 0.28 1.10
C CYS A 63 -14.62 0.17 1.83
N LEU A 64 -14.64 -0.50 2.99
CA LEU A 64 -15.87 -0.64 3.76
C LEU A 64 -16.35 0.69 4.35
N LEU A 65 -15.43 1.54 4.82
CA LEU A 65 -15.77 2.89 5.32
C LEU A 65 -16.33 3.78 4.22
N ALA A 66 -15.78 3.74 3.00
CA ALA A 66 -16.28 4.51 1.87
C ALA A 66 -17.67 4.05 1.44
N CYS A 67 -17.96 2.74 1.51
CA CYS A 67 -19.30 2.19 1.27
C CYS A 67 -20.32 2.74 2.27
N GLU A 68 -20.01 2.67 3.55
CA GLU A 68 -20.91 3.18 4.60
C GLU A 68 -21.05 4.72 4.56
N ALA A 69 -19.97 5.43 4.20
CA ALA A 69 -19.98 6.88 4.12
C ALA A 69 -21.01 7.42 3.11
N VAL A 70 -21.33 6.65 2.07
CA VAL A 70 -22.35 7.03 1.07
C VAL A 70 -23.73 6.40 1.33
N GLY A 71 -23.89 5.67 2.45
CA GLY A 71 -25.15 5.07 2.86
C GLY A 71 -25.35 3.59 2.48
N GLY A 72 -24.30 2.93 1.95
CA GLY A 72 -24.31 1.50 1.66
C GLY A 72 -24.06 0.62 2.89
N GLU A 73 -24.20 -0.67 2.72
CA GLU A 73 -23.92 -1.68 3.74
C GLU A 73 -22.54 -2.30 3.54
N ALA A 74 -21.69 -2.30 4.57
CA ALA A 74 -20.33 -2.85 4.51
C ALA A 74 -20.30 -4.31 4.02
N ALA A 75 -21.32 -5.11 4.34
CA ALA A 75 -21.45 -6.51 3.90
C ALA A 75 -21.48 -6.64 2.37
N GLN A 76 -22.07 -5.67 1.66
CA GLN A 76 -22.11 -5.68 0.18
C GLN A 76 -20.72 -5.44 -0.42
N ALA A 77 -19.89 -4.61 0.22
CA ALA A 77 -18.54 -4.28 -0.25
C ALA A 77 -17.45 -5.26 0.26
N LEU A 78 -17.78 -6.20 1.14
CA LEU A 78 -16.80 -7.13 1.71
C LEU A 78 -16.04 -7.96 0.66
N PRO A 79 -16.67 -8.46 -0.44
CA PRO A 79 -15.94 -9.12 -1.52
C PRO A 79 -14.88 -8.22 -2.19
N ALA A 80 -15.19 -6.93 -2.40
CA ALA A 80 -14.25 -5.96 -2.95
C ALA A 80 -13.11 -5.66 -1.96
N ALA A 81 -13.41 -5.47 -0.69
CA ALA A 81 -12.41 -5.29 0.36
C ALA A 81 -11.45 -6.48 0.45
N THR A 82 -11.98 -7.71 0.36
CA THR A 82 -11.19 -8.95 0.32
C THR A 82 -10.29 -8.99 -0.91
N ALA A 83 -10.82 -8.65 -2.09
CA ALA A 83 -10.08 -8.61 -3.35
C ALA A 83 -8.91 -7.63 -3.29
N ILE A 84 -9.14 -6.42 -2.77
CA ILE A 84 -8.14 -5.37 -2.60
C ILE A 84 -7.00 -5.84 -1.70
N GLU A 85 -7.31 -6.48 -0.58
CA GLU A 85 -6.29 -6.94 0.36
C GLU A 85 -5.50 -8.14 -0.20
N LEU A 86 -6.15 -9.05 -0.94
CA LEU A 86 -5.46 -10.14 -1.63
C LEU A 86 -4.52 -9.60 -2.72
N LEU A 87 -4.97 -8.62 -3.52
CA LEU A 87 -4.14 -7.95 -4.52
C LEU A 87 -2.93 -7.25 -3.88
N HIS A 88 -3.14 -6.56 -2.76
CA HIS A 88 -2.03 -5.95 -2.02
C HIS A 88 -1.02 -7.00 -1.54
N ASN A 89 -1.48 -8.10 -0.95
CA ASN A 89 -0.57 -9.11 -0.41
C ASN A 89 0.12 -9.93 -1.52
N PHE A 90 -0.53 -10.14 -2.68
CA PHE A 90 0.14 -10.64 -3.89
C PHE A 90 1.36 -9.77 -4.24
N SER A 91 1.14 -8.45 -4.37
CA SER A 91 2.23 -7.53 -4.75
C SER A 91 3.37 -7.53 -3.72
N LEU A 92 3.07 -7.67 -2.42
CA LEU A 92 4.09 -7.76 -1.37
C LEU A 92 4.93 -9.04 -1.45
N ILE A 93 4.33 -10.17 -1.87
CA ILE A 93 5.08 -11.44 -2.03
C ILE A 93 6.07 -11.33 -3.19
N HIS A 94 5.66 -10.73 -4.31
CA HIS A 94 6.53 -10.52 -5.46
C HIS A 94 7.59 -9.46 -5.18
N ASP A 95 7.22 -8.35 -4.56
CA ASP A 95 8.11 -7.29 -4.08
C ASP A 95 9.23 -7.85 -3.15
N ASP A 96 8.89 -8.77 -2.23
CA ASP A 96 9.87 -9.45 -1.38
C ASP A 96 10.92 -10.25 -2.17
N ILE A 97 10.54 -10.84 -3.31
CA ILE A 97 11.46 -11.57 -4.20
C ILE A 97 12.32 -10.59 -4.98
N GLU A 98 11.70 -9.57 -5.57
CA GLU A 98 12.34 -8.55 -6.41
C GLU A 98 13.38 -7.76 -5.62
N ASP A 99 13.05 -7.37 -4.39
CA ASP A 99 13.96 -6.64 -3.48
C ASP A 99 14.96 -7.59 -2.75
N GLY A 100 14.84 -8.91 -2.88
CA GLY A 100 15.62 -9.88 -2.10
C GLY A 100 15.39 -9.77 -0.60
N SER A 101 14.24 -9.25 -0.16
CA SER A 101 13.92 -8.96 1.25
C SER A 101 13.75 -10.25 2.05
N PRO A 102 14.61 -10.58 3.04
CA PRO A 102 14.52 -11.85 3.78
C PRO A 102 13.40 -11.84 4.83
N THR A 103 12.96 -10.66 5.26
CA THR A 103 11.96 -10.50 6.32
C THR A 103 10.92 -9.44 5.96
N ARG A 104 9.68 -9.64 6.41
CA ARG A 104 8.57 -8.69 6.35
C ARG A 104 7.76 -8.76 7.64
N ARG A 105 7.47 -7.62 8.26
CA ARG A 105 6.72 -7.56 9.53
C ARG A 105 7.33 -8.47 10.62
N HIS A 106 8.67 -8.44 10.73
CA HIS A 106 9.46 -9.26 11.68
C HIS A 106 9.34 -10.78 11.48
N ARG A 107 8.89 -11.24 10.30
CA ARG A 107 8.80 -12.67 9.93
C ARG A 107 9.58 -12.91 8.65
N GLU A 108 10.12 -14.13 8.50
CA GLU A 108 10.75 -14.54 7.23
C GLU A 108 9.73 -14.46 6.10
N THR A 109 10.18 -14.07 4.91
CA THR A 109 9.33 -13.96 3.72
C THR A 109 9.03 -15.34 3.12
N VAL A 110 7.98 -15.42 2.29
CA VAL A 110 7.57 -16.69 1.65
C VAL A 110 8.71 -17.29 0.83
N TRP A 111 9.42 -16.45 0.05
CA TRP A 111 10.54 -16.93 -0.76
C TRP A 111 11.72 -17.44 0.09
N ARG A 112 11.91 -16.86 1.26
CA ARG A 112 12.98 -17.26 2.18
C ARG A 112 12.72 -18.64 2.78
N LEU A 113 11.47 -18.96 3.11
CA LEU A 113 11.06 -20.23 3.73
C LEU A 113 10.87 -21.35 2.70
N TRP A 114 10.23 -21.07 1.57
CA TRP A 114 9.82 -22.10 0.61
C TRP A 114 10.45 -21.96 -0.78
N GLY A 115 11.35 -21.00 -0.96
CA GLY A 115 12.06 -20.74 -2.21
C GLY A 115 11.27 -19.87 -3.19
N VAL A 116 12.01 -19.25 -4.13
CA VAL A 116 11.47 -18.33 -5.14
C VAL A 116 10.37 -18.97 -6.00
N PRO A 117 10.49 -20.22 -6.51
CA PRO A 117 9.43 -20.79 -7.34
C PRO A 117 8.08 -20.91 -6.63
N GLN A 118 8.08 -21.27 -5.34
CA GLN A 118 6.84 -21.38 -4.58
C GLN A 118 6.29 -19.97 -4.23
N ALA A 119 7.13 -19.00 -3.94
CA ALA A 119 6.70 -17.65 -3.67
C ALA A 119 6.03 -17.00 -4.89
N ILE A 120 6.58 -17.20 -6.11
CA ILE A 120 5.94 -16.77 -7.35
C ILE A 120 4.55 -17.41 -7.48
N ASN A 121 4.49 -18.74 -7.33
CA ASN A 121 3.22 -19.48 -7.46
C ASN A 121 2.17 -19.07 -6.41
N VAL A 122 2.59 -18.76 -5.18
CA VAL A 122 1.72 -18.25 -4.10
C VAL A 122 1.21 -16.85 -4.44
N GLY A 123 2.07 -15.96 -4.95
CA GLY A 123 1.67 -14.64 -5.41
C GLY A 123 0.64 -14.73 -6.54
N ASP A 124 0.93 -15.50 -7.60
CA ASP A 124 0.00 -15.70 -8.73
C ASP A 124 -1.34 -16.27 -8.28
N GLY A 125 -1.31 -17.23 -7.34
CA GLY A 125 -2.52 -17.77 -6.73
C GLY A 125 -3.35 -16.69 -6.02
N MET A 126 -2.72 -15.83 -5.21
CA MET A 126 -3.41 -14.71 -4.54
C MET A 126 -3.96 -13.69 -5.53
N PHE A 127 -3.25 -13.43 -6.64
CA PHE A 127 -3.70 -12.54 -7.71
C PHE A 127 -4.97 -13.06 -8.40
N VAL A 128 -5.07 -14.38 -8.61
CA VAL A 128 -6.29 -15.02 -9.14
C VAL A 128 -7.40 -14.99 -8.09
N LEU A 129 -7.11 -15.33 -6.83
CA LEU A 129 -8.09 -15.31 -5.75
C LEU A 129 -8.67 -13.90 -5.51
N ALA A 130 -7.89 -12.84 -5.72
CA ALA A 130 -8.39 -11.47 -5.67
C ALA A 130 -9.52 -11.21 -6.67
N ARG A 131 -9.38 -11.68 -7.92
CA ARG A 131 -10.44 -11.56 -8.95
C ARG A 131 -11.65 -12.40 -8.61
N LEU A 132 -11.44 -13.61 -8.13
CA LEU A 132 -12.54 -14.49 -7.71
C LEU A 132 -13.31 -13.90 -6.53
N ALA A 133 -12.60 -13.27 -5.57
CA ALA A 133 -13.22 -12.55 -4.46
C ALA A 133 -14.09 -11.39 -4.97
N LEU A 134 -13.58 -10.56 -5.90
CA LEU A 134 -14.31 -9.43 -6.47
C LEU A 134 -15.57 -9.90 -7.22
N LEU A 135 -15.48 -10.99 -7.97
CA LEU A 135 -16.66 -11.60 -8.61
C LEU A 135 -17.71 -12.05 -7.59
N GLY A 136 -17.34 -12.20 -6.32
CA GLY A 136 -18.27 -12.46 -5.21
C GLY A 136 -19.34 -11.37 -5.04
N LEU A 137 -19.12 -10.14 -5.52
CA LEU A 137 -20.11 -9.06 -5.55
C LEU A 137 -21.44 -9.48 -6.22
N ARG A 138 -21.42 -10.40 -7.19
CA ARG A 138 -22.61 -10.96 -7.82
C ARG A 138 -23.61 -11.61 -6.85
N ARG A 139 -23.16 -11.95 -5.66
CA ARG A 139 -23.95 -12.64 -4.62
C ARG A 139 -24.42 -11.70 -3.50
N THR A 140 -24.03 -10.41 -3.55
CA THR A 140 -24.36 -9.42 -2.51
C THR A 140 -25.51 -8.48 -2.88
N GLY A 141 -26.19 -8.73 -4.01
CA GLY A 141 -27.30 -7.89 -4.50
C GLY A 141 -26.84 -6.63 -5.27
N VAL A 142 -25.53 -6.47 -5.50
CA VAL A 142 -24.98 -5.39 -6.33
C VAL A 142 -25.36 -5.60 -7.78
N ALA A 143 -25.78 -4.53 -8.47
CA ALA A 143 -26.20 -4.59 -9.88
C ALA A 143 -25.03 -5.07 -10.78
N ALA A 144 -25.35 -5.84 -11.83
CA ALA A 144 -24.35 -6.45 -12.71
C ALA A 144 -23.46 -5.40 -13.39
N GLU A 145 -24.01 -4.25 -13.75
CA GLU A 145 -23.29 -3.12 -14.32
C GLU A 145 -22.22 -2.59 -13.37
N VAL A 146 -22.54 -2.44 -12.07
CA VAL A 146 -21.59 -1.99 -11.03
C VAL A 146 -20.50 -3.05 -10.83
N VAL A 147 -20.83 -4.34 -10.91
CA VAL A 147 -19.83 -5.42 -10.85
C VAL A 147 -18.85 -5.33 -12.02
N LEU A 148 -19.32 -5.09 -13.24
CA LEU A 148 -18.48 -4.94 -14.42
C LEU A 148 -17.57 -3.70 -14.33
N GLU A 149 -18.13 -2.56 -13.91
CA GLU A 149 -17.36 -1.34 -13.67
C GLU A 149 -16.29 -1.55 -12.57
N ALA A 150 -16.64 -2.27 -11.49
CA ALA A 150 -15.70 -2.61 -10.42
C ALA A 150 -14.55 -3.50 -10.94
N MET A 151 -14.86 -4.49 -11.78
CA MET A 151 -13.85 -5.34 -12.43
C MET A 151 -12.93 -4.51 -13.33
N GLU A 152 -13.49 -3.61 -14.16
CA GLU A 152 -12.68 -2.75 -15.03
C GLU A 152 -11.74 -1.84 -14.20
N SER A 153 -12.26 -1.16 -13.17
CA SER A 153 -11.47 -0.30 -12.28
C SER A 153 -10.37 -1.11 -11.57
N PHE A 154 -10.67 -2.34 -11.15
CA PHE A 154 -9.73 -3.24 -10.53
C PHE A 154 -8.58 -3.63 -11.49
N GLU A 155 -8.89 -4.05 -12.74
CA GLU A 155 -7.88 -4.43 -13.72
C GLU A 155 -7.00 -3.25 -14.14
N ARG A 156 -7.57 -2.06 -14.32
CA ARG A 156 -6.79 -0.84 -14.56
C ARG A 156 -5.85 -0.51 -13.38
N THR A 157 -6.29 -0.79 -12.17
CA THR A 157 -5.44 -0.62 -10.97
C THR A 157 -4.34 -1.67 -10.91
N CYS A 158 -4.61 -2.93 -11.28
CA CYS A 158 -3.58 -3.96 -11.42
C CYS A 158 -2.50 -3.52 -12.42
N GLN A 159 -2.91 -2.99 -13.59
CA GLN A 159 -1.98 -2.46 -14.58
C GLN A 159 -1.14 -1.31 -14.00
N ALA A 160 -1.78 -0.31 -13.39
CA ALA A 160 -1.08 0.84 -12.81
C ALA A 160 -0.08 0.41 -11.70
N LEU A 161 -0.45 -0.59 -10.89
CA LEU A 161 0.42 -1.13 -9.85
C LEU A 161 1.67 -1.78 -10.44
N THR A 162 1.52 -2.59 -11.48
CA THR A 162 2.67 -3.23 -12.16
C THR A 162 3.55 -2.21 -12.89
N GLU A 163 2.96 -1.19 -13.52
CA GLU A 163 3.71 -0.08 -14.13
C GLU A 163 4.48 0.72 -13.06
N GLY A 164 3.87 0.98 -11.90
CA GLY A 164 4.52 1.66 -10.77
C GLY A 164 5.68 0.85 -10.20
N GLN A 165 5.53 -0.47 -10.07
CA GLN A 165 6.59 -1.38 -9.62
C GLN A 165 7.74 -1.43 -10.63
N TYR A 166 7.44 -1.50 -11.93
CA TYR A 166 8.46 -1.42 -12.98
C TYR A 166 9.27 -0.13 -12.90
N LEU A 167 8.61 1.01 -12.69
CA LEU A 167 9.29 2.30 -12.55
C LEU A 167 10.18 2.35 -11.29
N ASP A 168 9.69 1.83 -10.15
CA ASP A 168 10.46 1.77 -8.91
C ASP A 168 11.79 1.02 -9.12
N MET A 169 11.74 -0.18 -9.70
CA MET A 169 12.92 -0.98 -10.04
C MET A 169 13.82 -0.29 -11.08
N ALA A 170 13.24 0.25 -12.17
CA ALA A 170 14.00 0.92 -13.23
C ALA A 170 14.72 2.18 -12.73
N PHE A 171 14.18 2.84 -11.71
CA PHE A 171 14.79 4.03 -11.12
C PHE A 171 16.01 3.70 -10.23
N GLU A 172 16.14 2.48 -9.76
CA GLU A 172 17.33 2.05 -9.01
C GLU A 172 18.60 2.15 -9.87
N GLU A 173 18.51 1.83 -11.17
CA GLU A 173 19.62 1.90 -12.11
C GLU A 173 19.97 3.35 -12.55
N ARG A 174 19.07 4.31 -12.28
CA ARG A 174 19.27 5.72 -12.68
C ARG A 174 19.91 6.50 -11.53
N LEU A 175 20.88 7.34 -11.86
CA LEU A 175 21.50 8.24 -10.88
C LEU A 175 20.51 9.25 -10.34
N THR A 176 19.75 9.89 -11.25
CA THR A 176 18.76 10.91 -10.93
C THR A 176 17.45 10.64 -11.63
N ILE A 177 16.33 10.98 -10.98
CA ILE A 177 15.00 11.06 -11.55
C ILE A 177 14.39 12.42 -11.22
N GLY A 178 13.44 12.88 -12.04
CA GLY A 178 12.65 14.07 -11.73
C GLY A 178 11.58 13.80 -10.69
N GLU A 179 11.11 14.87 -10.03
CA GLU A 179 10.02 14.76 -9.06
C GLU A 179 8.72 14.24 -9.70
N ASP A 180 8.39 14.70 -10.92
CA ASP A 180 7.20 14.20 -11.63
C ASP A 180 7.30 12.70 -11.93
N GLU A 181 8.50 12.18 -12.21
CA GLU A 181 8.72 10.75 -12.40
C GLU A 181 8.51 9.98 -11.10
N TYR A 182 9.04 10.49 -9.97
CA TYR A 182 8.80 9.94 -8.64
C TYR A 182 7.32 9.92 -8.30
N LEU A 183 6.61 11.06 -8.47
CA LEU A 183 5.18 11.17 -8.18
C LEU A 183 4.35 10.22 -9.04
N ARG A 184 4.71 10.03 -10.32
CA ARG A 184 4.07 9.05 -11.20
C ARG A 184 4.28 7.61 -10.70
N MET A 185 5.48 7.28 -10.29
CA MET A 185 5.81 5.94 -9.76
C MET A 185 4.99 5.63 -8.51
N ILE A 186 4.96 6.52 -7.51
CA ILE A 186 4.19 6.29 -6.27
C ILE A 186 2.68 6.32 -6.50
N ALA A 187 2.20 7.09 -7.48
CA ALA A 187 0.79 7.09 -7.86
C ALA A 187 0.36 5.69 -8.37
N GLY A 188 1.19 5.03 -9.17
CA GLY A 188 0.95 3.66 -9.64
C GLY A 188 1.15 2.63 -8.52
N LYS A 189 2.34 2.57 -7.94
CA LYS A 189 2.73 1.53 -6.97
C LYS A 189 1.87 1.55 -5.70
N THR A 190 1.55 2.73 -5.17
CA THR A 190 0.86 2.89 -3.88
C THR A 190 -0.50 3.55 -4.00
N GLY A 191 -0.58 4.67 -4.71
CA GLY A 191 -1.78 5.51 -4.79
C GLY A 191 -2.95 4.81 -5.44
N ALA A 192 -2.72 4.13 -6.56
CA ALA A 192 -3.78 3.50 -7.37
C ALA A 192 -4.66 2.53 -6.55
N LEU A 193 -4.06 1.69 -5.71
CA LEU A 193 -4.81 0.72 -4.92
C LEU A 193 -5.56 1.37 -3.74
N ILE A 194 -5.05 2.45 -3.15
CA ILE A 194 -5.75 3.21 -2.12
C ILE A 194 -6.91 3.99 -2.74
N GLY A 195 -6.70 4.58 -3.93
CA GLY A 195 -7.76 5.21 -4.71
C GLY A 195 -8.88 4.24 -5.08
N LEU A 196 -8.52 3.05 -5.58
CA LEU A 196 -9.48 1.98 -5.87
C LEU A 196 -10.28 1.58 -4.63
N SER A 197 -9.64 1.50 -3.46
CA SER A 197 -10.31 1.11 -2.21
C SER A 197 -11.48 2.05 -1.89
N ALA A 198 -11.26 3.36 -1.99
CA ALA A 198 -12.31 4.35 -1.75
C ALA A 198 -13.37 4.36 -2.87
N GLU A 199 -12.94 4.24 -4.14
CA GLU A 199 -13.84 4.21 -5.29
C GLU A 199 -14.80 3.03 -5.25
N LEU A 200 -14.28 1.80 -5.07
CA LEU A 200 -15.12 0.59 -5.08
C LEU A 200 -16.10 0.59 -3.91
N GLY A 201 -15.64 1.00 -2.71
CA GLY A 201 -16.55 1.15 -1.58
C GLY A 201 -17.70 2.09 -1.91
N ALA A 202 -17.41 3.25 -2.46
CA ALA A 202 -18.41 4.24 -2.83
C ALA A 202 -19.39 3.73 -3.91
N ARG A 203 -18.88 3.15 -5.01
CA ARG A 203 -19.72 2.62 -6.09
C ARG A 203 -20.67 1.55 -5.58
N ILE A 204 -20.16 0.59 -4.81
CA ILE A 204 -20.95 -0.50 -4.21
C ILE A 204 -21.98 0.06 -3.23
N GLY A 205 -21.65 1.10 -2.48
CA GLY A 205 -22.56 1.78 -1.57
C GLY A 205 -23.63 2.64 -2.26
N GLY A 206 -23.64 2.72 -3.60
CA GLY A 206 -24.66 3.45 -4.36
C GLY A 206 -24.31 4.92 -4.64
N ALA A 207 -23.04 5.31 -4.50
CA ALA A 207 -22.59 6.65 -4.86
C ALA A 207 -22.82 6.96 -6.35
N SER A 208 -23.14 8.22 -6.66
CA SER A 208 -23.10 8.68 -8.04
C SER A 208 -21.70 8.59 -8.63
N PRO A 209 -21.53 8.52 -9.97
CA PRO A 209 -20.21 8.51 -10.61
C PRO A 209 -19.30 9.66 -10.16
N ARG A 210 -19.89 10.86 -9.95
CA ARG A 210 -19.15 12.03 -9.45
C ARG A 210 -18.64 11.85 -8.03
N GLN A 211 -19.46 11.28 -7.15
CA GLN A 211 -19.07 10.99 -5.77
C GLN A 211 -18.00 9.91 -5.69
N ALA A 212 -18.15 8.84 -6.49
CA ALA A 212 -17.16 7.77 -6.56
C ALA A 212 -15.82 8.28 -7.09
N ALA A 213 -15.82 9.14 -8.12
CA ALA A 213 -14.62 9.79 -8.63
C ALA A 213 -13.94 10.68 -7.57
N ALA A 214 -14.71 11.48 -6.83
CA ALA A 214 -14.16 12.33 -5.76
C ALA A 214 -13.58 11.48 -4.61
N LEU A 215 -14.21 10.34 -4.24
CA LEU A 215 -13.65 9.42 -3.26
C LEU A 215 -12.41 8.68 -3.79
N ARG A 216 -12.31 8.42 -5.09
CA ARG A 216 -11.06 7.95 -5.72
C ARG A 216 -9.93 8.97 -5.53
N GLU A 217 -10.17 10.26 -5.82
CA GLU A 217 -9.18 11.33 -5.61
C GLU A 217 -8.77 11.45 -4.14
N PHE A 218 -9.73 11.35 -3.21
CA PHE A 218 -9.43 11.23 -1.78
C PHE A 218 -8.43 10.10 -1.49
N GLY A 219 -8.68 8.91 -2.02
CA GLY A 219 -7.79 7.75 -1.84
C GLY A 219 -6.42 7.92 -2.52
N LEU A 220 -6.37 8.51 -3.72
CA LEU A 220 -5.12 8.79 -4.43
C LEU A 220 -4.23 9.78 -3.65
N ALA A 221 -4.82 10.86 -3.14
CA ALA A 221 -4.10 11.83 -2.31
C ALA A 221 -3.61 11.21 -0.99
N LEU A 222 -4.43 10.39 -0.33
CA LEU A 222 -3.99 9.62 0.84
C LEU A 222 -2.83 8.69 0.51
N GLY A 223 -2.87 8.00 -0.62
CA GLY A 223 -1.82 7.10 -1.06
C GLY A 223 -0.50 7.81 -1.32
N ARG A 224 -0.55 8.99 -1.92
CA ARG A 224 0.60 9.86 -2.14
C ARG A 224 1.23 10.29 -0.80
N GLY A 225 0.42 10.86 0.10
CA GLY A 225 0.90 11.28 1.42
C GLY A 225 1.44 10.11 2.24
N PHE A 226 0.80 8.94 2.17
CA PHE A 226 1.24 7.73 2.85
C PHE A 226 2.62 7.26 2.36
N GLN A 227 2.86 7.24 1.04
CA GLN A 227 4.16 6.83 0.49
C GLN A 227 5.27 7.81 0.86
N ILE A 228 5.02 9.12 0.74
CA ILE A 228 6.01 10.13 1.13
C ILE A 228 6.33 10.04 2.63
N GLN A 229 5.33 9.76 3.47
CA GLN A 229 5.55 9.55 4.90
C GLN A 229 6.38 8.27 5.16
N ASP A 230 6.14 7.18 4.42
CA ASP A 230 6.97 5.97 4.52
C ASP A 230 8.42 6.24 4.06
N ASP A 231 8.64 7.09 3.05
CA ASP A 231 9.98 7.53 2.62
C ASP A 231 10.71 8.35 3.70
N ILE A 232 9.99 9.25 4.40
CA ILE A 232 10.54 9.99 5.55
C ILE A 232 10.94 9.00 6.66
N LEU A 233 10.09 8.06 6.97
CA LEU A 233 10.35 7.04 7.99
C LEU A 233 11.53 6.13 7.59
N GLY A 234 11.67 5.77 6.31
CA GLY A 234 12.77 4.95 5.80
C GLY A 234 14.16 5.60 5.97
N ILE A 235 14.21 6.92 6.18
CA ILE A 235 15.46 7.69 6.38
C ILE A 235 15.66 8.07 7.86
N TRP A 236 14.62 8.57 8.53
CA TRP A 236 14.71 9.15 9.87
C TRP A 236 13.92 8.41 10.95
N GLY A 237 13.22 7.35 10.61
CA GLY A 237 12.38 6.63 11.56
C GLY A 237 13.15 5.64 12.44
N GLU A 238 12.56 5.24 13.57
CA GLU A 238 13.10 4.22 14.46
C GLU A 238 12.76 2.81 13.98
N GLU A 239 13.68 1.84 14.10
CA GLU A 239 13.48 0.43 13.70
C GLU A 239 12.22 -0.19 14.30
N ALA A 240 11.91 0.15 15.54
CA ALA A 240 10.73 -0.34 16.25
C ALA A 240 9.40 0.07 15.58
N VAL A 241 9.42 1.20 14.83
CA VAL A 241 8.24 1.74 14.14
C VAL A 241 8.13 1.21 12.71
N ILE A 242 9.27 1.03 12.04
CA ILE A 242 9.34 0.72 10.60
C ILE A 242 9.24 -0.79 10.34
N GLY A 243 9.75 -1.62 11.25
CA GLY A 243 9.82 -3.08 11.06
C GLY A 243 10.85 -3.54 10.02
N LYS A 244 11.72 -2.63 9.57
CA LYS A 244 12.91 -2.86 8.74
C LYS A 244 14.11 -2.21 9.41
N SER A 245 15.33 -2.51 8.95
CA SER A 245 16.52 -1.80 9.39
C SER A 245 16.37 -0.29 9.16
N ALA A 246 16.63 0.51 10.18
CA ALA A 246 16.69 1.96 10.03
C ALA A 246 17.68 2.31 8.92
N GLN A 247 17.33 3.29 8.07
CA GLN A 247 18.18 3.77 6.98
C GLN A 247 18.41 2.77 5.81
N SER A 248 17.58 1.69 5.69
CA SER A 248 17.69 0.76 4.57
C SER A 248 17.56 1.47 3.21
N ASP A 249 16.72 2.50 3.13
CA ASP A 249 16.50 3.28 1.91
C ASP A 249 17.72 4.14 1.53
N ILE A 250 18.53 4.56 2.52
CA ILE A 250 19.81 5.21 2.26
C ILE A 250 20.81 4.21 1.70
N LEU A 251 20.98 3.06 2.36
CA LEU A 251 21.95 2.04 1.96
C LEU A 251 21.77 1.55 0.52
N SER A 252 20.52 1.41 0.07
CA SER A 252 20.18 1.02 -1.30
C SER A 252 20.11 2.18 -2.30
N CYS A 253 20.37 3.42 -1.88
CA CYS A 253 20.16 4.62 -2.72
C CYS A 253 18.75 4.67 -3.35
N LYS A 254 17.73 4.17 -2.61
CA LYS A 254 16.35 4.17 -3.08
C LYS A 254 15.91 5.59 -3.42
N LYS A 255 15.25 5.75 -4.56
CA LYS A 255 14.76 7.06 -5.04
C LYS A 255 13.53 7.52 -4.25
N SER A 256 13.69 7.66 -2.91
CA SER A 256 12.70 8.28 -2.03
C SER A 256 12.60 9.79 -2.27
N LEU A 257 11.46 10.40 -1.96
CA LEU A 257 11.27 11.84 -2.22
C LEU A 257 12.38 12.72 -1.61
N PRO A 258 12.82 12.51 -0.35
CA PRO A 258 13.90 13.32 0.20
C PRO A 258 15.20 13.21 -0.59
N LEU A 259 15.56 12.01 -1.06
CA LEU A 259 16.77 11.80 -1.86
C LEU A 259 16.64 12.42 -3.25
N VAL A 260 15.48 12.26 -3.91
CA VAL A 260 15.19 12.89 -5.21
C VAL A 260 15.32 14.41 -5.11
N HIS A 261 14.68 15.01 -4.10
CA HIS A 261 14.76 16.45 -3.86
C HIS A 261 16.21 16.94 -3.67
N ALA A 262 17.01 16.24 -2.86
CA ALA A 262 18.39 16.63 -2.59
C ALA A 262 19.31 16.46 -3.82
N LEU A 263 19.12 15.39 -4.61
CA LEU A 263 19.88 15.16 -5.84
C LEU A 263 19.61 16.22 -6.92
N MET A 264 18.44 16.86 -6.90
CA MET A 264 18.09 17.95 -7.81
C MET A 264 18.63 19.32 -7.37
N GLN A 265 19.19 19.45 -6.17
CA GLN A 265 19.78 20.70 -5.69
C GLN A 265 21.06 21.05 -6.46
N PRO A 266 21.36 22.35 -6.63
CA PRO A 266 22.63 22.78 -7.25
C PRO A 266 23.84 22.33 -6.43
N ALA A 267 25.03 22.44 -7.05
CA ALA A 267 26.29 22.18 -6.34
C ALA A 267 26.43 23.07 -5.09
N PRO A 268 27.02 22.56 -4.00
CA PRO A 268 27.71 21.26 -3.91
C PRO A 268 26.80 20.08 -3.55
N ILE A 269 25.54 20.30 -3.15
CA ILE A 269 24.65 19.28 -2.54
C ILE A 269 24.37 18.13 -3.54
N GLY A 270 23.77 18.44 -4.68
CA GLY A 270 23.42 17.45 -5.68
C GLY A 270 24.61 16.66 -6.20
N GLU A 271 25.74 17.34 -6.42
CA GLU A 271 26.98 16.69 -6.87
C GLU A 271 27.55 15.73 -5.84
N ALA A 272 27.59 16.13 -4.56
CA ALA A 272 28.11 15.30 -3.47
C ALA A 272 27.28 14.01 -3.32
N LEU A 273 25.95 14.14 -3.28
CA LEU A 273 25.04 12.98 -3.21
C LEU A 273 25.14 12.11 -4.46
N ALA A 274 25.22 12.71 -5.65
CA ALA A 274 25.38 11.97 -6.90
C ALA A 274 26.66 11.14 -6.92
N GLN A 275 27.77 11.64 -6.35
CA GLN A 275 29.02 10.88 -6.23
C GLN A 275 28.87 9.66 -5.33
N ILE A 276 28.15 9.79 -4.21
CA ILE A 276 27.90 8.70 -3.28
C ILE A 276 26.99 7.66 -3.95
N CYS A 277 25.87 8.07 -4.54
CA CYS A 277 24.88 7.18 -5.16
C CYS A 277 25.33 6.48 -6.46
N ARG A 278 26.39 6.95 -7.13
CA ARG A 278 26.94 6.29 -8.34
C ARG A 278 27.37 4.85 -8.13
N ARG A 279 27.62 4.44 -6.90
CA ARG A 279 28.06 3.09 -6.56
C ARG A 279 26.89 2.14 -6.36
N HIS A 280 25.64 2.62 -6.43
CA HIS A 280 24.40 1.89 -6.19
C HIS A 280 24.29 1.21 -4.82
N GLN A 281 25.29 1.36 -3.96
CA GLN A 281 25.32 0.87 -2.59
C GLN A 281 26.13 1.82 -1.74
N ILE A 282 25.57 2.24 -0.63
CA ILE A 282 26.19 3.13 0.35
C ILE A 282 26.72 2.29 1.51
N GLU A 283 27.95 2.52 1.90
CA GLU A 283 28.51 1.86 3.09
C GLU A 283 27.94 2.50 4.36
N PRO A 284 27.73 1.72 5.45
CA PRO A 284 27.17 2.23 6.69
C PRO A 284 27.90 3.47 7.26
N GLU A 285 29.20 3.56 7.06
CA GLU A 285 30.03 4.68 7.50
C GLU A 285 29.74 5.99 6.75
N GLU A 286 29.10 5.91 5.58
CA GLU A 286 28.74 7.08 4.75
C GLU A 286 27.36 7.64 5.08
N ILE A 287 26.52 6.90 5.81
CA ILE A 287 25.18 7.34 6.21
C ILE A 287 25.17 8.74 6.84
N PRO A 288 26.08 9.08 7.77
CA PRO A 288 26.11 10.42 8.35
C PRO A 288 26.36 11.53 7.33
N HIS A 289 27.13 11.25 6.27
CA HIS A 289 27.36 12.21 5.19
C HIS A 289 26.12 12.41 4.33
N VAL A 290 25.38 11.33 4.02
CA VAL A 290 24.11 11.43 3.28
C VAL A 290 23.10 12.23 4.09
N LEU A 291 22.92 11.91 5.38
CA LEU A 291 22.00 12.63 6.26
C LEU A 291 22.37 14.13 6.36
N TYR A 292 23.65 14.45 6.46
CA TYR A 292 24.12 15.85 6.44
C TYR A 292 23.67 16.57 5.16
N TRP A 293 23.85 15.97 3.97
CA TRP A 293 23.46 16.61 2.72
C TRP A 293 21.95 16.70 2.54
N LEU A 294 21.17 15.72 3.02
CA LEU A 294 19.71 15.79 3.07
C LEU A 294 19.21 16.93 3.95
N GLU A 295 19.87 17.16 5.07
CA GLU A 295 19.58 18.28 5.98
C GLU A 295 19.93 19.63 5.33
N GLN A 296 21.12 19.75 4.72
CA GLN A 296 21.53 20.97 4.00
C GLN A 296 20.59 21.30 2.82
N ALA A 297 20.03 20.29 2.17
CA ALA A 297 19.03 20.46 1.15
C ALA A 297 17.64 20.86 1.69
N GLY A 298 17.39 20.75 2.99
CA GLY A 298 16.06 20.92 3.56
C GLY A 298 15.06 19.83 3.15
N SER A 299 15.55 18.65 2.74
CA SER A 299 14.73 17.61 2.12
C SER A 299 13.68 17.01 3.04
N ARG A 300 13.96 16.97 4.36
CA ARG A 300 12.98 16.52 5.36
C ARG A 300 11.78 17.46 5.41
N ALA A 301 12.03 18.75 5.59
CA ALA A 301 10.97 19.78 5.67
C ALA A 301 10.16 19.84 4.35
N TYR A 302 10.84 19.67 3.20
CA TYR A 302 10.18 19.58 1.91
C TYR A 302 9.22 18.39 1.83
N ALA A 303 9.68 17.20 2.18
CA ALA A 303 8.85 16.00 2.17
C ALA A 303 7.67 16.08 3.17
N GLU A 304 7.91 16.62 4.38
CA GLU A 304 6.86 16.87 5.36
C GLU A 304 5.79 17.85 4.83
N ALA A 305 6.20 18.91 4.11
CA ALA A 305 5.26 19.84 3.47
C ALA A 305 4.44 19.15 2.38
N MET A 306 5.04 18.24 1.58
CA MET A 306 4.33 17.46 0.57
C MET A 306 3.32 16.47 1.19
N VAL A 307 3.60 15.89 2.36
CA VAL A 307 2.63 15.07 3.13
C VAL A 307 1.43 15.93 3.56
N GLN A 308 1.69 17.14 4.10
CA GLN A 308 0.60 18.04 4.51
C GLN A 308 -0.23 18.51 3.30
N HIS A 309 0.40 18.77 2.16
CA HIS A 309 -0.29 19.13 0.94
C HIS A 309 -1.20 17.98 0.46
N ALA A 310 -0.67 16.77 0.38
CA ALA A 310 -1.45 15.59 0.01
C ALA A 310 -2.62 15.33 0.99
N HIS A 311 -2.42 15.59 2.29
CA HIS A 311 -3.50 15.49 3.28
C HIS A 311 -4.60 16.53 3.06
N ALA A 312 -4.23 17.78 2.75
CA ALA A 312 -5.20 18.83 2.43
C ALA A 312 -6.02 18.48 1.17
N GLU A 313 -5.35 18.06 0.09
CA GLU A 313 -6.02 17.60 -1.14
C GLU A 313 -6.99 16.44 -0.88
N ALA A 314 -6.60 15.49 -0.01
CA ALA A 314 -7.49 14.40 0.38
C ALA A 314 -8.75 14.94 1.07
N LEU A 315 -8.63 15.87 2.01
CA LEU A 315 -9.78 16.45 2.69
C LEU A 315 -10.68 17.25 1.74
N ASP A 316 -10.10 18.01 0.81
CA ASP A 316 -10.85 18.75 -0.21
C ASP A 316 -11.64 17.80 -1.12
N ALA A 317 -11.02 16.70 -1.54
CA ALA A 317 -11.69 15.66 -2.34
C ALA A 317 -12.83 14.99 -1.56
N LEU A 318 -12.64 14.73 -0.26
CA LEU A 318 -13.68 14.19 0.61
C LEU A 318 -14.85 15.16 0.75
N GLU A 319 -14.60 16.47 0.86
CA GLU A 319 -15.63 17.49 0.89
C GLU A 319 -16.38 17.60 -0.44
N ALA A 320 -15.68 17.51 -1.56
CA ALA A 320 -16.28 17.49 -2.90
C ALA A 320 -17.18 16.27 -3.13
N ALA A 321 -16.86 15.12 -2.53
CA ALA A 321 -17.67 13.91 -2.59
C ALA A 321 -19.00 14.04 -1.82
N ARG A 322 -19.07 14.89 -0.79
CA ARG A 322 -20.25 15.11 0.06
C ARG A 322 -20.90 13.81 0.56
N PRO A 323 -20.16 12.88 1.14
CA PRO A 323 -20.75 11.67 1.69
C PRO A 323 -21.59 12.02 2.94
N ALA A 324 -22.54 11.16 3.29
CA ALA A 324 -23.42 11.36 4.45
C ALA A 324 -22.64 11.28 5.78
N GLU A 325 -21.59 10.46 5.83
CA GLU A 325 -20.76 10.23 7.01
C GLU A 325 -19.27 10.40 6.68
N THR A 326 -18.56 11.30 7.36
CA THR A 326 -17.15 11.60 7.08
C THR A 326 -16.20 11.32 8.23
N ALA A 327 -16.70 11.17 9.47
CA ALA A 327 -15.87 11.17 10.67
C ALA A 327 -14.76 10.10 10.63
N ALA A 328 -15.11 8.84 10.33
CA ALA A 328 -14.12 7.76 10.28
C ALA A 328 -13.12 7.92 9.13
N LEU A 329 -13.52 8.45 7.97
CA LEU A 329 -12.62 8.73 6.85
C LEU A 329 -11.64 9.87 7.19
N ARG A 330 -12.10 10.94 7.85
CA ARG A 330 -11.24 12.04 8.32
C ARG A 330 -10.22 11.56 9.37
N GLU A 331 -10.67 10.75 10.34
CA GLU A 331 -9.78 10.16 11.34
C GLU A 331 -8.74 9.22 10.70
N LEU A 332 -9.14 8.44 9.68
CA LEU A 332 -8.21 7.58 8.94
C LEU A 332 -7.17 8.42 8.20
N ALA A 333 -7.59 9.49 7.52
CA ALA A 333 -6.70 10.42 6.83
C ALA A 333 -5.70 11.06 7.79
N ALA A 334 -6.16 11.58 8.92
CA ALA A 334 -5.30 12.17 9.95
C ALA A 334 -4.31 11.15 10.52
N ARG A 335 -4.73 9.89 10.75
CA ARG A 335 -3.85 8.82 11.23
C ARG A 335 -2.77 8.43 10.23
N LEU A 336 -3.06 8.48 8.93
CA LEU A 336 -2.09 8.17 7.88
C LEU A 336 -1.06 9.31 7.71
N ALA A 337 -1.49 10.57 7.81
CA ALA A 337 -0.62 11.73 7.75
C ALA A 337 0.20 11.96 9.02
N GLY A 338 -0.32 11.57 10.19
CA GLY A 338 0.31 11.78 11.50
C GLY A 338 1.20 10.65 12.00
N ARG A 339 1.66 9.74 11.12
CA ARG A 339 2.65 8.71 11.48
C ARG A 339 3.99 9.41 11.78
N THR A 340 4.31 9.55 13.05
CA THR A 340 5.58 10.14 13.51
C THR A 340 6.70 9.10 13.49
N ALA A 341 7.90 9.60 13.19
CA ALA A 341 9.16 8.86 13.32
C ALA A 341 9.44 8.54 14.78
#